data_e613f2fe32962637ae58166f8350263d
#
_entry.id   e613f2fe32962637ae58166f8350263d
#
_cell.length_a   1.000
_cell.length_b   1.000
_cell.length_c   1.000
_cell.angle_alpha   90.00
_cell.angle_beta   90.00
_cell.angle_gamma   90.00
#
_symmetry.space_group_name_H-M   'P 1'
#
loop_
_entity.id
_entity.type
_entity.pdbx_description
1 polymer ?
#
loop_
_entity_poly.entity_id
_entity_poly.type
_entity_poly.pdbx_seq_one_letter_code
_entity_poly.pdbx_strand_id
1 'polypeptide(L)' 'MSSKSLSNLFTRYYKKSPLKVIMERIVLEAKRLLEFSDFNINEISDQLGFDEAAHFSHFFKRHTGVAPKAHKAGLKK' A
#
# COMPACT_ATOMS: atom_id res chain seq x y z
N MET A 1 7.30 15.06 -6.28
CA MET A 1 6.82 14.53 -6.31
C MET A 1 5.79 13.54 -6.39
N SER A 2 4.70 13.76 -5.98
CA SER A 2 3.66 12.80 -5.91
C SER A 2 3.16 12.32 -7.24
N SER A 3 3.26 13.12 -8.25
CA SER A 3 2.73 12.72 -9.53
C SER A 3 3.39 11.47 -10.06
N LYS A 4 4.63 11.28 -9.72
CA LYS A 4 5.33 10.12 -10.15
C LYS A 4 4.80 8.87 -9.46
N SER A 5 4.45 8.99 -8.20
CA SER A 5 3.91 7.87 -7.47
C SER A 5 2.57 7.45 -8.04
N LEU A 6 1.76 8.41 -8.41
CA LEU A 6 0.43 8.10 -8.90
C LEU A 6 0.41 7.29 -10.16
N SER A 7 1.47 7.36 -10.92
CA SER A 7 1.49 6.60 -12.15
C SER A 7 1.95 5.20 -11.96
N ASN A 8 2.03 4.78 -10.73
CA ASN A 8 2.49 3.45 -10.46
C ASN A 8 1.35 2.45 -10.47
N LEU A 9 1.07 1.82 -9.35
CA LEU A 9 0.08 0.79 -9.28
C LEU A 9 -1.31 1.27 -9.65
N PHE A 10 -1.70 2.42 -9.17
CA PHE A 10 -3.04 2.93 -9.46
C PHE A 10 -3.26 3.06 -10.96
N THR A 11 -2.33 3.69 -11.65
CA THR A 11 -2.48 3.89 -13.08
C THR A 11 -2.53 2.58 -13.82
N ARG A 12 -1.70 1.65 -13.38
CA ARG A 12 -1.61 0.37 -14.04
C ARG A 12 -2.93 -0.40 -13.99
N TYR A 13 -3.57 -0.42 -12.84
CA TYR A 13 -4.80 -1.20 -12.70
C TYR A 13 -6.08 -0.41 -12.91
N TYR A 14 -6.00 0.87 -12.75
CA TYR A 14 -7.19 1.71 -12.78
C TYR A 14 -7.97 1.59 -14.07
N LYS A 15 -7.28 1.46 -15.16
CA LYS A 15 -7.96 1.42 -16.45
C LYS A 15 -8.54 0.07 -16.79
N LYS A 16 -8.10 -0.96 -16.14
CA LYS A 16 -8.50 -2.30 -16.54
C LYS A 16 -9.39 -3.02 -15.56
N SER A 17 -9.53 -2.51 -14.37
CA SER A 17 -10.23 -3.24 -13.34
C SER A 17 -11.17 -2.35 -12.55
N PRO A 18 -12.23 -2.93 -12.01
CA PRO A 18 -13.10 -2.20 -11.10
C PRO A 18 -12.31 -1.68 -9.91
N LEU A 19 -12.78 -0.60 -9.34
CA LEU A 19 -12.09 -0.01 -8.21
C LEU A 19 -11.88 -1.00 -7.07
N LYS A 20 -12.85 -1.85 -6.84
CA LYS A 20 -12.74 -2.83 -5.79
C LYS A 20 -11.53 -3.74 -6.01
N VAL A 21 -11.33 -4.19 -7.22
CA VAL A 21 -10.22 -5.08 -7.53
C VAL A 21 -8.90 -4.34 -7.34
N ILE A 22 -8.88 -3.06 -7.74
CA ILE A 22 -7.69 -2.26 -7.59
C ILE A 22 -7.31 -2.13 -6.11
N MET A 23 -8.29 -1.88 -5.27
CA MET A 23 -8.04 -1.73 -3.84
C MET A 23 -7.50 -3.01 -3.24
N GLU A 24 -8.09 -4.13 -3.61
CA GLU A 24 -7.65 -5.42 -3.10
C GLU A 24 -6.24 -5.72 -3.54
N ARG A 25 -5.91 -5.35 -4.76
CA ARG A 25 -4.59 -5.59 -5.28
C ARG A 25 -3.55 -4.77 -4.53
N ILE A 26 -3.89 -3.53 -4.25
CA ILE A 26 -2.97 -2.66 -3.52
C ILE A 26 -2.74 -3.19 -2.12
N VAL A 27 -3.78 -3.66 -1.47
CA VAL A 27 -3.64 -4.23 -0.14
C VAL A 27 -2.72 -5.44 -0.18
N LEU A 28 -2.90 -6.28 -1.18
CA LEU A 28 -2.08 -7.47 -1.31
C LEU A 28 -0.62 -7.11 -1.50
N GLU A 29 -0.35 -6.14 -2.37
CA GLU A 29 1.02 -5.71 -2.60
C GLU A 29 1.61 -5.10 -1.33
N ALA A 30 0.80 -4.34 -0.60
CA ALA A 30 1.26 -3.75 0.64
C ALA A 30 1.68 -4.83 1.62
N LYS A 31 0.89 -5.88 1.74
CA LYS A 31 1.23 -6.96 2.64
C LYS A 31 2.53 -7.63 2.23
N ARG A 32 2.71 -7.83 0.94
CA ARG A 32 3.93 -8.45 0.46
C ARG A 32 5.15 -7.60 0.79
N LEU A 33 5.05 -6.30 0.58
CA LEU A 33 6.15 -5.42 0.88
C LEU A 33 6.43 -5.37 2.37
N LEU A 34 5.39 -5.42 3.18
CA LEU A 34 5.57 -5.42 4.62
C LEU A 34 6.21 -6.71 5.11
N GLU A 35 5.90 -7.81 4.46
CA GLU A 35 6.37 -9.11 4.90
C GLU A 35 7.71 -9.51 4.33
N PHE A 36 7.96 -9.15 3.09
CA PHE A 36 9.14 -9.66 2.41
C PHE A 36 10.19 -8.63 2.04
N SER A 37 9.98 -7.38 2.35
CA SER A 37 11.00 -6.40 2.03
C SER A 37 11.38 -5.64 3.30
N ASP A 38 12.48 -4.91 3.21
CA ASP A 38 12.94 -4.11 4.34
C ASP A 38 12.48 -2.67 4.24
N PHE A 39 11.59 -2.38 3.31
CA PHE A 39 11.09 -1.03 3.15
C PHE A 39 10.37 -0.57 4.40
N ASN A 40 10.54 0.68 4.74
CA ASN A 40 9.77 1.23 5.84
C ASN A 40 8.42 1.68 5.29
N ILE A 41 7.56 2.18 6.16
CA ILE A 41 6.20 2.54 5.76
C ILE A 41 6.20 3.62 4.70
N ASN A 42 7.08 4.60 4.84
CA ASN A 42 7.15 5.67 3.84
C ASN A 42 7.54 5.13 2.47
N GLU A 43 8.49 4.23 2.44
CA GLU A 43 8.93 3.66 1.18
C GLU A 43 7.85 2.82 0.54
N ILE A 44 7.13 2.05 1.34
CA ILE A 44 6.06 1.24 0.81
C ILE A 44 4.95 2.12 0.26
N SER A 45 4.62 3.16 0.99
CA SER A 45 3.62 4.10 0.55
C SER A 45 3.98 4.68 -0.82
N ASP A 46 5.24 5.05 -0.98
CA ASP A 46 5.69 5.62 -2.23
C ASP A 46 5.65 4.59 -3.36
N GLN A 47 6.03 3.37 -3.07
CA GLN A 47 5.99 2.31 -4.06
C GLN A 47 4.58 2.05 -4.56
N LEU A 48 3.62 2.18 -3.69
CA LEU A 48 2.24 1.89 -4.04
C LEU A 48 1.51 3.07 -4.67
N GLY A 49 2.15 4.23 -4.69
CA GLY A 49 1.56 5.38 -5.34
C GLY A 49 0.78 6.31 -4.42
N PHE A 50 1.02 6.24 -3.13
CA PHE A 50 0.36 7.14 -2.20
C PHE A 50 1.20 8.40 -2.03
N ASP A 51 0.54 9.51 -1.84
CA ASP A 51 1.23 10.78 -1.64
C ASP A 51 1.92 10.84 -0.27
N GLU A 52 1.29 10.27 0.72
CA GLU A 52 1.80 10.33 2.07
C GLU A 52 1.61 9.00 2.77
N ALA A 53 2.50 8.72 3.70
CA ALA A 53 2.40 7.49 4.47
C ALA A 53 1.11 7.46 5.28
N ALA A 54 0.62 8.61 5.69
CA ALA A 54 -0.63 8.67 6.45
C ALA A 54 -1.80 8.15 5.61
N HIS A 55 -1.84 8.50 4.34
CA HIS A 55 -2.90 8.04 3.45
C HIS A 55 -2.82 6.52 3.30
N PHE A 56 -1.63 6.02 3.13
CA PHE A 56 -1.43 4.60 3.01
C PHE A 56 -1.86 3.89 4.29
N SER A 57 -1.49 4.42 5.44
CA SER A 57 -1.84 3.81 6.71
C SER A 57 -3.35 3.75 6.89
N HIS A 58 -4.03 4.82 6.57
CA HIS A 58 -5.49 4.85 6.68
C HIS A 58 -6.12 3.84 5.73
N PHE A 59 -5.63 3.80 4.51
CA PHE A 59 -6.14 2.88 3.52
C PHE A 59 -5.95 1.43 3.97
N PHE A 60 -4.76 1.11 4.42
CA PHE A 60 -4.44 -0.25 4.82
C PHE A 60 -5.27 -0.67 6.04
N LYS A 61 -5.35 0.21 7.03
CA LYS A 61 -6.12 -0.12 8.22
C LYS A 61 -7.59 -0.28 7.90
N ARG A 62 -8.09 0.54 7.01
CA ARG A 62 -9.49 0.45 6.63
C ARG A 62 -9.82 -0.88 5.98
N HIS A 63 -8.91 -1.41 5.19
CA HIS A 63 -9.17 -2.65 4.48
C HIS A 63 -8.76 -3.91 5.22
N THR A 64 -7.82 -3.81 6.12
CA THR A 64 -7.33 -5.01 6.83
C THR A 64 -7.69 -5.01 8.30
N GLY A 65 -8.03 -3.86 8.83
CA GLY A 65 -8.34 -3.78 10.24
C GLY A 65 -7.16 -3.45 11.14
N VAL A 66 -5.95 -3.45 10.58
CA VAL A 66 -4.77 -3.11 11.37
C VAL A 66 -3.90 -2.15 10.59
N ALA A 67 -3.19 -1.30 11.30
CA ALA A 67 -2.29 -0.37 10.65
C ALA A 67 -1.11 -1.13 10.07
N PRO A 68 -0.51 -0.62 8.99
CA PRO A 68 0.62 -1.32 8.39
C PRO A 68 1.78 -1.45 9.35
N LYS A 69 1.97 -0.48 10.20
CA LYS A 69 3.04 -0.55 11.19
C LYS A 69 2.82 -1.71 12.15
N ALA A 70 1.58 -1.89 12.59
CA ALA A 70 1.24 -2.97 13.48
C ALA A 70 1.37 -4.33 12.77
N HIS A 71 0.98 -4.36 11.51
CA HIS A 71 1.10 -5.58 10.74
C HIS A 71 2.56 -6.01 10.63
N LYS A 72 3.42 -5.05 10.34
CA LYS A 72 4.83 -5.34 10.21
C LYS A 72 5.44 -5.77 11.53
N ALA A 73 5.05 -5.11 12.61
CA ALA A 73 5.55 -5.46 13.92
C ALA A 73 5.12 -6.86 14.31
N GLY A 74 3.90 -7.24 13.97
CA GLY A 74 3.39 -8.56 14.29
C GLY A 74 4.16 -9.67 13.60
N LEU A 75 4.76 -9.38 12.48
CA LEU A 75 5.51 -10.39 11.76
C LEU A 75 6.85 -10.69 12.41
N LYS A 76 7.28 -9.80 13.26
CA LYS A 76 8.56 -10.01 13.85
C LYS A 76 8.59 -10.90 15.04
N LYS A 77 7.50 -11.43 15.41
CA LYS A 77 7.47 -12.28 16.55
C LYS A 77 8.37 -13.44 16.48
#